data_d2f20c672ae8e16cc665b93ed83030e0
#
_entry.id   d2f20c672ae8e16cc665b93ed83030e0
#
_cell.length_a   1.000
_cell.length_b   1.000
_cell.length_c   1.000
_cell.angle_alpha   90.00
_cell.angle_beta   90.00
_cell.angle_gamma   90.00
#
_symmetry.space_group_name_H-M   'P 1'
#
loop_
_entity.id
_entity.type
_entity.pdbx_description
1 polymer ?
#
loop_
_entity_poly.entity_id
_entity_poly.type
_entity_poly.pdbx_seq_one_letter_code
_entity_poly.pdbx_strand_id
1 'polypeptide(L)'
;MKQSYIWILVCVFFSSCDYFDLQKKEPVKKDVIASIYNEELVKEDIQNLFPKNISKEDSLVLLRSIITSWATQKLLLKKAEENSTLENNKEINKLVSDYRKSLLINNYKERLIKQQLDTVISEEEVDEYYNTNSLNFRLNEELVKARYVHFGNDVVDKDDIIQLFRSMNQEDLEALEQQQLSFKSYQLNDSIWVPLENVLLKTPFSKEKLLKKTKYLQKEDSLGLYLVAVKDVLLRNQIAPKNYITPTIKQMILHKRKLELIREIEKIILKDATQNKSFKVY
;
A
#
# COMPACT_ATOMS: atom_id res chain seq x y z
N MET A 1 -69.27 12.12 45.13
CA MET A 1 -67.79 12.07 45.34
C MET A 1 -67.00 11.34 44.25
N LYS A 2 -67.56 10.95 43.12
CA LYS A 2 -66.83 10.30 42.03
C LYS A 2 -66.44 11.25 40.84
N GLN A 3 -66.97 12.45 40.79
CA GLN A 3 -66.69 13.38 39.67
C GLN A 3 -65.49 14.33 39.93
N SER A 4 -65.05 14.48 41.19
CA SER A 4 -63.91 15.37 41.53
C SER A 4 -62.55 14.78 41.18
N TYR A 5 -62.41 13.46 41.06
CA TYR A 5 -61.13 12.82 40.75
C TYR A 5 -60.78 12.77 39.27
N ILE A 6 -61.77 12.92 38.40
CA ILE A 6 -61.59 12.97 36.95
C ILE A 6 -60.94 14.28 36.52
N TRP A 7 -61.25 15.39 37.17
CA TRP A 7 -60.64 16.67 36.89
C TRP A 7 -59.17 16.80 37.33
N ILE A 8 -58.81 16.11 38.42
CA ILE A 8 -57.41 16.09 38.88
C ILE A 8 -56.53 15.23 37.96
N LEU A 9 -57.09 14.19 37.32
CA LEU A 9 -56.32 13.31 36.42
C LEU A 9 -56.07 13.98 35.06
N VAL A 10 -56.92 14.88 34.61
CA VAL A 10 -56.75 15.65 33.35
C VAL A 10 -55.71 16.77 33.48
N CYS A 11 -55.54 17.35 34.70
CA CYS A 11 -54.52 18.39 34.90
C CYS A 11 -53.08 17.87 34.96
N VAL A 12 -52.84 16.56 35.22
CA VAL A 12 -51.49 16.00 35.28
C VAL A 12 -50.92 15.72 33.88
N PHE A 13 -51.77 15.61 32.85
CA PHE A 13 -51.31 15.37 31.46
C PHE A 13 -50.86 16.63 30.71
N PHE A 14 -51.02 17.84 31.22
CA PHE A 14 -50.62 19.07 30.58
C PHE A 14 -49.29 19.67 31.08
N SER A 15 -48.64 19.05 32.05
CA SER A 15 -47.38 19.56 32.63
C SER A 15 -46.13 18.77 32.15
N SER A 16 -46.23 17.99 31.06
CA SER A 16 -45.12 17.16 30.56
C SER A 16 -44.65 17.59 29.16
N CYS A 17 -44.64 18.89 28.87
CA CYS A 17 -44.19 19.37 27.55
C CYS A 17 -42.93 20.25 27.56
N ASP A 18 -42.18 20.34 28.64
CA ASP A 18 -40.96 21.17 28.68
C ASP A 18 -39.64 20.41 28.92
N TYR A 19 -39.62 19.08 28.71
CA TYR A 19 -38.41 18.30 28.96
C TYR A 19 -37.79 17.70 27.69
N PHE A 20 -38.14 18.22 26.49
CA PHE A 20 -37.46 17.91 25.27
C PHE A 20 -36.80 19.16 24.72
N ASP A 21 -35.86 19.72 25.49
CA ASP A 21 -34.92 20.69 24.99
C ASP A 21 -33.97 19.96 24.03
N LEU A 22 -34.39 19.90 22.77
CA LEU A 22 -33.49 19.63 21.65
C LEU A 22 -32.46 20.74 21.68
N GLN A 23 -31.31 20.50 22.30
CA GLN A 23 -30.15 21.38 22.09
C GLN A 23 -30.01 21.57 20.59
N LYS A 24 -30.56 22.66 20.08
CA LYS A 24 -30.16 23.22 18.80
C LYS A 24 -28.66 23.42 18.93
N LYS A 25 -27.86 22.49 18.38
CA LYS A 25 -26.46 22.74 18.13
C LYS A 25 -26.44 24.07 17.38
N GLU A 26 -25.96 25.10 18.05
CA GLU A 26 -25.68 26.37 17.37
C GLU A 26 -24.87 26.03 16.12
N PRO A 27 -25.20 26.56 14.94
CA PRO A 27 -24.44 26.34 13.74
C PRO A 27 -22.99 26.76 14.05
N VAL A 28 -22.08 25.80 14.05
CA VAL A 28 -20.64 26.08 14.18
C VAL A 28 -20.35 27.19 13.19
N LYS A 29 -19.90 28.33 13.69
CA LYS A 29 -19.59 29.52 12.86
C LYS A 29 -18.43 29.07 11.97
N LYS A 30 -18.73 28.79 10.72
CA LYS A 30 -17.71 28.37 9.75
C LYS A 30 -16.80 29.56 9.49
N ASP A 31 -15.52 29.43 9.69
CA ASP A 31 -14.51 30.42 9.30
C ASP A 31 -14.42 30.46 7.77
N VAL A 32 -15.31 31.24 7.14
CA VAL A 32 -15.35 31.42 5.68
C VAL A 32 -14.18 32.30 5.26
N ILE A 33 -13.37 31.81 4.33
CA ILE A 33 -12.19 32.52 3.80
C ILE A 33 -12.48 33.17 2.47
N ALA A 34 -13.30 32.53 1.63
CA ALA A 34 -13.72 33.03 0.34
C ALA A 34 -15.10 32.49 -0.01
N SER A 35 -15.84 33.21 -0.86
CA SER A 35 -17.13 32.76 -1.38
C SER A 35 -17.28 33.07 -2.86
N ILE A 36 -17.92 32.17 -3.60
CA ILE A 36 -18.31 32.36 -5.01
C ILE A 36 -19.74 31.85 -5.15
N TYR A 37 -20.65 32.72 -5.55
CA TYR A 37 -22.07 32.42 -5.61
C TYR A 37 -22.55 31.89 -4.25
N ASN A 38 -23.06 30.67 -4.21
CA ASN A 38 -23.57 29.99 -3.00
C ASN A 38 -22.55 29.01 -2.38
N GLU A 39 -21.33 28.97 -2.88
CA GLU A 39 -20.28 28.10 -2.38
C GLU A 39 -19.26 28.86 -1.54
N GLU A 40 -18.87 28.29 -0.44
CA GLU A 40 -17.94 28.85 0.53
C GLU A 40 -16.69 27.95 0.67
N LEU A 41 -15.54 28.61 0.70
CA LEU A 41 -14.28 27.97 1.09
C LEU A 41 -14.07 28.25 2.57
N VAL A 42 -14.05 27.22 3.38
CA VAL A 42 -13.83 27.36 4.82
C VAL A 42 -12.40 26.98 5.21
N LYS A 43 -11.95 27.48 6.35
CA LYS A 43 -10.58 27.27 6.83
C LYS A 43 -10.25 25.80 7.04
N GLU A 44 -11.22 25.01 7.46
CA GLU A 44 -11.04 23.57 7.67
C GLU A 44 -10.68 22.81 6.39
N ASP A 45 -11.21 23.26 5.24
CA ASP A 45 -10.95 22.61 3.94
C ASP A 45 -9.50 22.74 3.50
N ILE A 46 -8.80 23.77 3.95
CA ILE A 46 -7.44 24.08 3.48
C ILE A 46 -6.35 23.90 4.54
N GLN A 47 -6.71 23.70 5.81
CA GLN A 47 -5.71 23.63 6.89
C GLN A 47 -4.67 22.52 6.69
N ASN A 48 -5.05 21.39 6.08
CA ASN A 48 -4.17 20.26 5.79
C ASN A 48 -3.26 20.48 4.59
N LEU A 49 -3.45 21.55 3.84
CA LEU A 49 -2.63 21.91 2.68
C LEU A 49 -1.38 22.71 3.08
N PHE A 50 -1.30 23.14 4.34
CA PHE A 50 -0.17 23.93 4.85
C PHE A 50 0.89 23.02 5.47
N PRO A 51 2.18 23.12 5.05
CA PRO A 51 3.29 22.45 5.70
C PRO A 51 3.43 22.90 7.16
N LYS A 52 3.87 21.97 8.05
CA LYS A 52 3.98 22.24 9.50
C LYS A 52 4.94 23.38 9.88
N ASN A 53 5.93 23.67 9.03
CA ASN A 53 6.99 24.65 9.30
C ASN A 53 7.06 25.75 8.22
N ILE A 54 5.91 26.24 7.75
CA ILE A 54 5.88 27.31 6.75
C ILE A 54 6.06 28.69 7.39
N SER A 55 6.79 29.61 6.74
CA SER A 55 6.93 30.99 7.20
C SER A 55 5.58 31.72 7.06
N LYS A 56 5.40 32.86 7.77
CA LYS A 56 4.17 33.67 7.66
C LYS A 56 3.98 34.24 6.26
N GLU A 57 5.07 34.68 5.63
CA GLU A 57 5.07 35.23 4.28
C GLU A 57 4.67 34.17 3.25
N ASP A 58 5.29 33.00 3.29
CA ASP A 58 4.99 31.88 2.40
C ASP A 58 3.57 31.36 2.62
N SER A 59 3.11 31.35 3.87
CA SER A 59 1.74 30.95 4.21
C SER A 59 0.69 31.89 3.56
N LEU A 60 0.93 33.20 3.52
CA LEU A 60 0.06 34.16 2.86
C LEU A 60 0.07 33.99 1.33
N VAL A 61 1.24 33.72 0.75
CA VAL A 61 1.38 33.44 -0.70
C VAL A 61 0.61 32.16 -1.05
N LEU A 62 0.80 31.09 -0.27
CA LEU A 62 0.12 29.83 -0.45
C LEU A 62 -1.40 29.98 -0.31
N LEU A 63 -1.86 30.69 0.72
CA LEU A 63 -3.29 30.98 0.93
C LEU A 63 -3.91 31.67 -0.28
N ARG A 64 -3.26 32.72 -0.81
CA ARG A 64 -3.75 33.43 -2.01
C ARG A 64 -3.80 32.49 -3.23
N SER A 65 -2.79 31.64 -3.40
CA SER A 65 -2.75 30.66 -4.49
C SER A 65 -3.90 29.67 -4.39
N ILE A 66 -4.17 29.13 -3.19
CA ILE A 66 -5.26 28.20 -2.93
C ILE A 66 -6.62 28.88 -3.24
N ILE A 67 -6.85 30.09 -2.71
CA ILE A 67 -8.10 30.85 -2.96
C ILE A 67 -8.27 31.07 -4.45
N THR A 68 -7.24 31.57 -5.14
CA THR A 68 -7.30 31.84 -6.58
C THR A 68 -7.57 30.56 -7.39
N SER A 69 -6.90 29.47 -7.08
CA SER A 69 -7.12 28.18 -7.73
C SER A 69 -8.54 27.66 -7.52
N TRP A 70 -9.02 27.68 -6.26
CA TRP A 70 -10.40 27.30 -5.92
C TRP A 70 -11.42 28.16 -6.67
N ALA A 71 -11.24 29.47 -6.62
CA ALA A 71 -12.13 30.43 -7.28
C ALA A 71 -12.18 30.19 -8.80
N THR A 72 -11.00 30.02 -9.44
CA THR A 72 -10.90 29.75 -10.88
C THR A 72 -11.61 28.46 -11.24
N GLN A 73 -11.40 27.39 -10.46
CA GLN A 73 -12.06 26.09 -10.69
C GLN A 73 -13.59 26.21 -10.60
N LYS A 74 -14.11 26.92 -9.59
CA LYS A 74 -15.56 27.11 -9.42
C LYS A 74 -16.17 27.93 -10.56
N LEU A 75 -15.50 29.00 -10.96
CA LEU A 75 -15.95 29.82 -12.08
C LEU A 75 -15.92 29.07 -13.40
N LEU A 76 -14.87 28.30 -13.67
CA LEU A 76 -14.78 27.47 -14.86
C LEU A 76 -15.85 26.36 -14.88
N LEU A 77 -16.10 25.71 -13.74
CA LEU A 77 -17.17 24.71 -13.63
C LEU A 77 -18.54 25.35 -13.97
N LYS A 78 -18.83 26.50 -13.38
CA LYS A 78 -20.07 27.22 -13.65
C LYS A 78 -20.23 27.58 -15.13
N LYS A 79 -19.14 28.07 -15.76
CA LYS A 79 -19.13 28.35 -17.19
C LYS A 79 -19.29 27.09 -18.06
N ALA A 80 -18.69 25.99 -17.66
CA ALA A 80 -18.85 24.71 -18.35
C ALA A 80 -20.30 24.21 -18.27
N GLU A 81 -20.93 24.30 -17.10
CA GLU A 81 -22.34 23.93 -16.91
C GLU A 81 -23.28 24.80 -17.75
N GLU A 82 -23.08 26.14 -17.76
CA GLU A 82 -23.88 27.10 -18.54
C GLU A 82 -23.75 26.85 -20.05
N ASN A 83 -22.63 26.38 -20.53
CA ASN A 83 -22.34 26.13 -21.95
C ASN A 83 -22.47 24.65 -22.37
N SER A 84 -22.87 23.76 -21.46
CA SER A 84 -22.99 22.35 -21.77
C SER A 84 -24.26 22.07 -22.59
N THR A 85 -24.14 21.29 -23.65
CA THR A 85 -25.26 20.84 -24.45
C THR A 85 -26.03 19.71 -23.76
N LEU A 86 -27.30 19.52 -24.15
CA LEU A 86 -28.12 18.40 -23.65
C LEU A 86 -27.50 17.03 -23.96
N GLU A 87 -26.86 16.90 -25.12
CA GLU A 87 -26.20 15.67 -25.55
C GLU A 87 -24.95 15.39 -24.67
N ASN A 88 -24.09 16.38 -24.47
CA ASN A 88 -22.92 16.28 -23.61
C ASN A 88 -23.32 15.94 -22.16
N ASN A 89 -24.37 16.54 -21.62
CA ASN A 89 -24.88 16.24 -20.29
C ASN A 89 -25.40 14.79 -20.18
N LYS A 90 -26.06 14.27 -21.22
CA LYS A 90 -26.48 12.85 -21.25
C LYS A 90 -25.29 11.91 -21.24
N GLU A 91 -24.25 12.20 -22.01
CA GLU A 91 -23.02 11.42 -22.06
C GLU A 91 -22.30 11.43 -20.70
N ILE A 92 -22.08 12.61 -20.11
CA ILE A 92 -21.47 12.75 -18.78
C ILE A 92 -22.27 11.95 -17.74
N ASN A 93 -23.59 12.12 -17.70
CA ASN A 93 -24.44 11.40 -16.74
C ASN A 93 -24.38 9.89 -16.93
N LYS A 94 -24.27 9.40 -18.16
CA LYS A 94 -24.06 7.98 -18.46
C LYS A 94 -22.72 7.51 -17.91
N LEU A 95 -21.62 8.21 -18.18
CA LEU A 95 -20.28 7.88 -17.66
C LEU A 95 -20.25 7.87 -16.12
N VAL A 96 -20.84 8.86 -15.48
CA VAL A 96 -20.93 8.94 -14.01
C VAL A 96 -21.76 7.76 -13.46
N SER A 97 -22.89 7.44 -14.11
CA SER A 97 -23.73 6.31 -13.71
C SER A 97 -23.01 4.97 -13.86
N ASP A 98 -22.30 4.76 -14.96
CA ASP A 98 -21.58 3.52 -15.22
C ASP A 98 -20.36 3.39 -14.28
N TYR A 99 -19.67 4.48 -13.99
CA TYR A 99 -18.59 4.50 -12.99
C TYR A 99 -19.13 4.17 -11.58
N ARG A 100 -20.26 4.77 -11.19
CA ARG A 100 -20.91 4.46 -9.90
C ARG A 100 -21.28 2.97 -9.78
N LYS A 101 -21.87 2.38 -10.85
CA LYS A 101 -22.19 0.95 -10.88
C LYS A 101 -20.93 0.09 -10.70
N SER A 102 -19.87 0.43 -11.41
CA SER A 102 -18.58 -0.27 -11.30
C SER A 102 -18.01 -0.22 -9.89
N LEU A 103 -18.04 0.96 -9.24
CA LEU A 103 -17.60 1.11 -7.87
C LEU A 103 -18.43 0.27 -6.88
N LEU A 104 -19.75 0.27 -7.03
CA LEU A 104 -20.64 -0.51 -6.16
C LEU A 104 -20.39 -2.01 -6.31
N ILE A 105 -20.27 -2.50 -7.56
CA ILE A 105 -19.99 -3.91 -7.86
C ILE A 105 -18.62 -4.30 -7.30
N ASN A 106 -17.59 -3.50 -7.54
CA ASN A 106 -16.24 -3.77 -7.05
C ASN A 106 -16.18 -3.78 -5.52
N ASN A 107 -16.80 -2.80 -4.84
CA ASN A 107 -16.87 -2.77 -3.39
C ASN A 107 -17.60 -3.99 -2.82
N TYR A 108 -18.66 -4.44 -3.47
CA TYR A 108 -19.37 -5.64 -3.06
C TYR A 108 -18.49 -6.88 -3.19
N LYS A 109 -17.83 -7.06 -4.35
CA LYS A 109 -16.89 -8.18 -4.59
C LYS A 109 -15.74 -8.18 -3.59
N GLU A 110 -15.09 -7.04 -3.37
CA GLU A 110 -13.98 -6.94 -2.42
C GLU A 110 -14.39 -7.26 -0.97
N ARG A 111 -15.60 -6.87 -0.56
CA ARG A 111 -16.14 -7.24 0.75
C ARG A 111 -16.35 -8.75 0.87
N LEU A 112 -16.91 -9.40 -0.14
CA LEU A 112 -17.10 -10.85 -0.15
C LEU A 112 -15.75 -11.60 -0.14
N ILE A 113 -14.79 -11.14 -0.95
CA ILE A 113 -13.44 -11.69 -0.97
C ILE A 113 -12.82 -11.59 0.41
N LYS A 114 -12.88 -10.44 1.05
CA LYS A 114 -12.33 -10.24 2.40
C LYS A 114 -12.96 -11.17 3.45
N GLN A 115 -14.21 -11.54 3.27
CA GLN A 115 -14.95 -12.40 4.20
C GLN A 115 -14.73 -13.91 3.96
N GLN A 116 -14.51 -14.33 2.71
CA GLN A 116 -14.59 -15.73 2.30
C GLN A 116 -13.30 -16.29 1.72
N LEU A 117 -12.33 -15.43 1.33
CA LEU A 117 -11.09 -15.91 0.74
C LEU A 117 -10.25 -16.62 1.80
N ASP A 118 -9.94 -17.89 1.55
CA ASP A 118 -8.92 -18.60 2.31
C ASP A 118 -7.52 -18.08 1.94
N THR A 119 -6.85 -17.48 2.91
CA THR A 119 -5.51 -16.89 2.75
C THR A 119 -4.40 -17.77 3.28
N VAL A 120 -4.73 -18.90 3.91
CA VAL A 120 -3.74 -19.85 4.41
C VAL A 120 -3.23 -20.68 3.24
N ILE A 121 -1.92 -20.67 3.03
CA ILE A 121 -1.24 -21.42 1.97
C ILE A 121 -0.21 -22.33 2.63
N SER A 122 -0.34 -23.61 2.42
CA SER A 122 0.62 -24.59 2.95
C SER A 122 1.91 -24.65 2.11
N GLU A 123 2.96 -25.20 2.67
CA GLU A 123 4.21 -25.42 1.91
C GLU A 123 4.02 -26.47 0.81
N GLU A 124 3.14 -27.46 1.03
CA GLU A 124 2.79 -28.46 0.03
C GLU A 124 2.12 -27.84 -1.20
N GLU A 125 1.23 -26.87 -1.02
CA GLU A 125 0.64 -26.13 -2.14
C GLU A 125 1.70 -25.33 -2.92
N VAL A 126 2.62 -24.70 -2.20
CA VAL A 126 3.74 -23.98 -2.83
C VAL A 126 4.61 -24.94 -3.63
N ASP A 127 4.89 -26.12 -3.11
CA ASP A 127 5.69 -27.14 -3.78
C ASP A 127 5.01 -27.69 -5.03
N GLU A 128 3.73 -28.02 -4.93
CA GLU A 128 2.94 -28.47 -6.06
C GLU A 128 2.88 -27.40 -7.16
N TYR A 129 2.61 -26.16 -6.79
CA TYR A 129 2.55 -25.04 -7.72
C TYR A 129 3.90 -24.79 -8.41
N TYR A 130 4.99 -24.81 -7.65
CA TYR A 130 6.35 -24.66 -8.19
C TYR A 130 6.69 -25.78 -9.16
N ASN A 131 6.49 -27.03 -8.76
CA ASN A 131 6.85 -28.21 -9.59
C ASN A 131 6.06 -28.22 -10.90
N THR A 132 4.77 -27.87 -10.86
CA THR A 132 3.91 -27.82 -12.04
C THR A 132 4.29 -26.69 -12.99
N ASN A 133 4.79 -25.55 -12.46
CA ASN A 133 5.00 -24.33 -13.25
C ASN A 133 6.46 -23.89 -13.35
N SER A 134 7.43 -24.71 -12.89
CA SER A 134 8.84 -24.35 -12.74
C SER A 134 9.48 -23.77 -14.02
N LEU A 135 9.12 -24.31 -15.20
CA LEU A 135 9.63 -23.82 -16.49
C LEU A 135 9.21 -22.39 -16.83
N ASN A 136 8.14 -21.91 -16.20
CA ASN A 136 7.65 -20.53 -16.38
C ASN A 136 8.39 -19.53 -15.47
N PHE A 137 9.07 -20.02 -14.44
CA PHE A 137 9.77 -19.19 -13.47
C PHE A 137 11.21 -18.92 -13.90
N ARG A 138 11.36 -18.21 -15.01
CA ARG A 138 12.69 -17.80 -15.49
C ARG A 138 13.09 -16.46 -14.91
N LEU A 139 14.34 -16.38 -14.46
CA LEU A 139 14.90 -15.16 -13.91
C LEU A 139 14.99 -14.07 -15.01
N ASN A 140 14.51 -12.88 -14.70
CA ASN A 140 14.70 -11.68 -15.53
C ASN A 140 15.93 -10.85 -15.14
N GLU A 141 16.63 -11.31 -14.08
CA GLU A 141 17.84 -10.69 -13.53
C GLU A 141 18.81 -11.75 -13.03
N GLU A 142 20.05 -11.38 -12.71
CA GLU A 142 21.02 -12.27 -12.10
C GLU A 142 20.83 -12.29 -10.58
N LEU A 143 20.91 -13.47 -9.98
CA LEU A 143 20.87 -13.64 -8.53
C LEU A 143 22.22 -14.12 -8.03
N VAL A 144 22.54 -13.72 -6.81
CA VAL A 144 23.72 -14.19 -6.09
C VAL A 144 23.35 -14.64 -4.67
N LYS A 145 24.04 -15.66 -4.19
CA LYS A 145 24.18 -15.93 -2.78
C LYS A 145 25.49 -15.32 -2.32
N ALA A 146 25.40 -14.20 -1.62
CA ALA A 146 26.59 -13.45 -1.24
C ALA A 146 26.44 -12.84 0.15
N ARG A 147 27.57 -12.73 0.85
CA ARG A 147 27.70 -11.88 2.02
C ARG A 147 28.63 -10.72 1.72
N TYR A 148 28.36 -9.57 2.30
CA TYR A 148 29.24 -8.41 2.22
C TYR A 148 29.21 -7.58 3.51
N VAL A 149 30.31 -6.86 3.75
CA VAL A 149 30.45 -5.89 4.83
C VAL A 149 31.20 -4.68 4.28
N HIS A 150 30.71 -3.49 4.64
CA HIS A 150 31.40 -2.21 4.42
C HIS A 150 31.54 -1.48 5.74
N PHE A 151 32.73 -1.12 6.12
CA PHE A 151 33.02 -0.35 7.33
C PHE A 151 34.06 0.76 7.07
N GLY A 152 34.07 1.76 7.95
CA GLY A 152 34.92 2.94 7.79
C GLY A 152 36.41 2.67 8.05
N ASN A 153 37.25 3.60 7.62
CA ASN A 153 38.69 3.53 7.85
C ASN A 153 39.10 3.78 9.32
N ASP A 154 38.18 4.25 10.13
CA ASP A 154 38.31 4.55 11.55
C ASP A 154 38.04 3.38 12.50
N VAL A 155 37.58 2.22 11.95
CA VAL A 155 37.35 1.03 12.76
C VAL A 155 38.66 0.43 13.23
N VAL A 156 38.77 0.18 14.54
CA VAL A 156 40.02 -0.24 15.20
C VAL A 156 40.38 -1.70 14.89
N ASP A 157 39.38 -2.59 14.88
CA ASP A 157 39.60 -4.03 14.81
C ASP A 157 39.42 -4.58 13.37
N LYS A 158 40.01 -3.87 12.37
CA LYS A 158 39.87 -4.23 10.94
C LYS A 158 40.32 -5.66 10.64
N ASP A 159 41.45 -6.05 11.18
CA ASP A 159 42.04 -7.38 10.90
C ASP A 159 41.18 -8.50 11.49
N ASP A 160 40.62 -8.29 12.66
CA ASP A 160 39.69 -9.25 13.28
C ASP A 160 38.42 -9.39 12.43
N ILE A 161 37.83 -8.28 11.96
CA ILE A 161 36.68 -8.31 11.07
C ILE A 161 36.99 -9.06 9.76
N ILE A 162 38.17 -8.83 9.18
CA ILE A 162 38.62 -9.52 7.97
C ILE A 162 38.77 -11.02 8.24
N GLN A 163 39.34 -11.41 9.37
CA GLN A 163 39.52 -12.80 9.74
C GLN A 163 38.18 -13.51 9.94
N LEU A 164 37.28 -12.90 10.72
CA LEU A 164 35.94 -13.43 10.96
C LEU A 164 35.14 -13.54 9.64
N PHE A 165 35.22 -12.52 8.78
CA PHE A 165 34.53 -12.53 7.49
C PHE A 165 35.03 -13.64 6.54
N ARG A 166 36.33 -13.97 6.59
CA ARG A 166 36.94 -15.05 5.78
C ARG A 166 36.57 -16.43 6.28
N SER A 167 36.23 -16.52 7.55
CA SER A 167 35.87 -17.80 8.16
C SER A 167 34.57 -18.36 7.57
N MET A 168 34.50 -19.69 7.55
CA MET A 168 33.28 -20.43 7.19
C MET A 168 32.66 -21.07 8.43
N ASN A 169 33.21 -20.80 9.61
CA ASN A 169 32.75 -21.31 10.89
C ASN A 169 31.55 -20.51 11.37
N GLN A 170 30.54 -21.17 11.90
CA GLN A 170 29.31 -20.55 12.39
C GLN A 170 29.58 -19.62 13.58
N GLU A 171 30.45 -19.98 14.50
CA GLU A 171 30.81 -19.18 15.67
C GLU A 171 31.44 -17.84 15.26
N ASP A 172 32.31 -17.84 14.24
CA ASP A 172 32.96 -16.65 13.72
C ASP A 172 31.96 -15.73 13.00
N LEU A 173 30.98 -16.30 12.29
CA LEU A 173 29.90 -15.53 11.66
C LEU A 173 28.99 -14.88 12.72
N GLU A 174 28.69 -15.58 13.80
CA GLU A 174 27.92 -15.02 14.92
C GLU A 174 28.71 -13.90 15.63
N ALA A 175 30.05 -14.05 15.80
CA ALA A 175 30.91 -13.00 16.32
C ALA A 175 30.93 -11.76 15.39
N LEU A 176 30.93 -11.99 14.07
CA LEU A 176 30.84 -10.91 13.09
C LEU A 176 29.46 -10.20 13.14
N GLU A 177 28.37 -10.91 13.36
CA GLU A 177 27.03 -10.33 13.52
C GLU A 177 26.96 -9.42 14.77
N GLN A 178 27.66 -9.73 15.83
CA GLN A 178 27.72 -8.89 17.04
C GLN A 178 28.38 -7.53 16.76
N GLN A 179 29.23 -7.44 15.74
CA GLN A 179 29.91 -6.21 15.34
C GLN A 179 29.15 -5.35 14.34
N GLN A 180 27.92 -5.72 13.98
CA GLN A 180 27.11 -5.07 12.92
C GLN A 180 26.92 -3.56 13.10
N LEU A 181 26.97 -3.04 14.33
CA LEU A 181 26.88 -1.61 14.62
C LEU A 181 28.07 -0.79 14.10
N SER A 182 29.21 -1.44 13.85
CA SER A 182 30.43 -0.83 13.27
C SER A 182 30.37 -0.77 11.74
N PHE A 183 29.36 -1.38 11.12
CA PHE A 183 29.24 -1.49 9.66
C PHE A 183 28.35 -0.39 9.10
N LYS A 184 28.81 0.26 8.02
CA LYS A 184 28.04 1.22 7.24
C LYS A 184 26.95 0.53 6.40
N SER A 185 27.26 -0.65 5.87
CA SER A 185 26.30 -1.54 5.22
C SER A 185 26.78 -2.98 5.28
N TYR A 186 25.87 -3.92 5.40
CA TYR A 186 26.21 -5.33 5.46
C TYR A 186 25.05 -6.23 5.04
N GLN A 187 25.41 -7.45 4.67
CA GLN A 187 24.55 -8.62 4.54
C GLN A 187 25.42 -9.85 4.87
N LEU A 188 25.13 -10.52 5.96
CA LEU A 188 25.95 -11.63 6.45
C LEU A 188 25.40 -12.99 6.05
N ASN A 189 24.09 -13.08 5.79
CA ASN A 189 23.46 -14.33 5.36
C ASN A 189 23.69 -14.60 3.86
N ASP A 190 24.61 -15.51 3.57
CA ASP A 190 24.91 -15.99 2.22
C ASP A 190 24.13 -17.23 1.79
N SER A 191 23.10 -17.61 2.53
CA SER A 191 22.23 -18.73 2.20
C SER A 191 21.01 -18.33 1.36
N ILE A 192 20.69 -17.06 1.34
CA ILE A 192 19.55 -16.51 0.59
C ILE A 192 19.98 -15.98 -0.79
N TRP A 193 19.09 -16.11 -1.75
CA TRP A 193 19.26 -15.50 -3.07
C TRP A 193 18.84 -14.02 -3.02
N VAL A 194 19.68 -13.16 -3.54
CA VAL A 194 19.39 -11.73 -3.70
C VAL A 194 19.71 -11.27 -5.12
N PRO A 195 19.03 -10.25 -5.65
CA PRO A 195 19.41 -9.64 -6.90
C PRO A 195 20.87 -9.16 -6.86
N LEU A 196 21.62 -9.44 -7.91
CA LEU A 196 23.02 -9.01 -8.04
C LEU A 196 23.12 -7.47 -7.92
N GLU A 197 22.13 -6.75 -8.45
CA GLU A 197 22.07 -5.30 -8.40
C GLU A 197 22.11 -4.76 -6.96
N ASN A 198 21.48 -5.46 -6.01
CA ASN A 198 21.50 -5.06 -4.60
C ASN A 198 22.93 -5.07 -4.02
N VAL A 199 23.78 -6.01 -4.47
CA VAL A 199 25.17 -6.10 -4.04
C VAL A 199 26.03 -5.07 -4.78
N LEU A 200 25.77 -4.84 -6.06
CA LEU A 200 26.47 -3.82 -6.87
C LEU A 200 26.26 -2.41 -6.32
N LEU A 201 25.06 -2.08 -5.88
CA LEU A 201 24.74 -0.76 -5.29
C LEU A 201 25.43 -0.52 -3.94
N LYS A 202 25.86 -1.56 -3.24
CA LYS A 202 26.45 -1.50 -1.90
C LYS A 202 27.95 -1.71 -1.87
N THR A 203 28.54 -2.10 -3.01
CA THR A 203 29.94 -2.50 -3.06
C THR A 203 30.62 -1.97 -4.33
N PRO A 204 31.91 -1.59 -4.29
CA PRO A 204 32.61 -1.03 -5.44
C PRO A 204 33.22 -2.10 -6.36
N PHE A 205 32.52 -3.23 -6.53
CA PHE A 205 32.96 -4.30 -7.41
C PHE A 205 32.18 -4.29 -8.72
N SER A 206 32.85 -4.73 -9.80
CA SER A 206 32.16 -4.85 -11.10
C SER A 206 31.32 -6.13 -11.15
N LYS A 207 30.29 -6.09 -12.01
CA LYS A 207 29.39 -7.21 -12.28
C LYS A 207 30.16 -8.48 -12.64
N GLU A 208 31.19 -8.39 -13.49
CA GLU A 208 32.00 -9.54 -13.93
C GLU A 208 32.75 -10.19 -12.79
N LYS A 209 33.16 -9.40 -11.77
CA LYS A 209 33.83 -9.94 -10.58
C LYS A 209 32.84 -10.67 -9.68
N LEU A 210 31.64 -10.13 -9.47
CA LEU A 210 30.61 -10.72 -8.62
C LEU A 210 29.94 -11.95 -9.25
N LEU A 211 29.88 -12.02 -10.59
CA LEU A 211 29.34 -13.21 -11.29
C LEU A 211 30.28 -14.42 -11.24
N LYS A 212 31.55 -14.23 -10.84
CA LYS A 212 32.45 -15.35 -10.57
C LYS A 212 32.18 -15.84 -9.14
N LYS A 213 32.07 -17.16 -8.96
CA LYS A 213 32.02 -17.79 -7.63
C LYS A 213 33.34 -17.52 -6.90
N THR A 214 33.44 -16.34 -6.31
CA THR A 214 34.68 -15.87 -5.65
C THR A 214 34.48 -15.95 -4.14
N LYS A 215 35.28 -16.81 -3.49
CA LYS A 215 35.17 -17.00 -2.05
C LYS A 215 35.42 -15.70 -1.25
N TYR A 216 36.18 -14.76 -1.82
CA TYR A 216 36.53 -13.54 -1.12
C TYR A 216 37.04 -12.44 -2.07
N LEU A 217 36.48 -11.26 -1.94
CA LEU A 217 36.93 -10.02 -2.58
C LEU A 217 37.10 -8.95 -1.51
N GLN A 218 38.20 -8.18 -1.63
CA GLN A 218 38.48 -7.06 -0.74
C GLN A 218 38.86 -5.84 -1.58
N LYS A 219 38.34 -4.66 -1.20
CA LYS A 219 38.71 -3.38 -1.78
C LYS A 219 38.64 -2.31 -0.69
N GLU A 220 39.66 -1.46 -0.63
CA GLU A 220 39.70 -0.30 0.24
C GLU A 220 39.70 0.99 -0.61
N ASP A 221 38.97 2.00 -0.19
CA ASP A 221 38.94 3.33 -0.80
C ASP A 221 38.77 4.42 0.28
N SER A 222 38.52 5.67 -0.15
CA SER A 222 38.33 6.80 0.76
C SER A 222 37.10 6.67 1.69
N LEU A 223 36.14 5.82 1.33
CA LEU A 223 34.92 5.60 2.10
C LEU A 223 35.05 4.46 3.12
N GLY A 224 36.03 3.58 2.97
CA GLY A 224 36.28 2.48 3.87
C GLY A 224 36.72 1.18 3.18
N LEU A 225 36.59 0.08 3.92
CA LEU A 225 36.92 -1.26 3.47
C LEU A 225 35.65 -2.03 3.12
N TYR A 226 35.69 -2.66 1.97
CA TYR A 226 34.61 -3.52 1.44
C TYR A 226 35.11 -4.95 1.34
N LEU A 227 34.35 -5.86 1.96
CA LEU A 227 34.55 -7.30 1.89
C LEU A 227 33.33 -7.92 1.24
N VAL A 228 33.53 -8.81 0.26
CA VAL A 228 32.45 -9.53 -0.40
C VAL A 228 32.86 -10.98 -0.61
N ALA A 229 31.97 -11.91 -0.32
CA ALA A 229 32.10 -13.32 -0.67
C ALA A 229 30.87 -13.77 -1.43
N VAL A 230 31.08 -14.37 -2.60
CA VAL A 230 30.02 -14.92 -3.45
C VAL A 230 30.05 -16.42 -3.40
N LYS A 231 29.00 -17.03 -2.88
CA LYS A 231 28.85 -18.47 -2.71
C LYS A 231 28.28 -19.15 -3.95
N ASP A 232 27.27 -18.52 -4.55
CA ASP A 232 26.61 -19.06 -5.73
C ASP A 232 26.03 -17.97 -6.62
N VAL A 233 25.81 -18.27 -7.90
CA VAL A 233 25.35 -17.35 -8.92
C VAL A 233 24.33 -18.04 -9.81
N LEU A 234 23.23 -17.34 -10.10
CA LEU A 234 22.26 -17.71 -11.12
C LEU A 234 22.15 -16.59 -12.14
N LEU A 235 22.20 -16.97 -13.41
CA LEU A 235 22.15 -16.05 -14.52
C LEU A 235 20.70 -15.82 -14.98
N ARG A 236 20.49 -14.72 -15.69
CA ARG A 236 19.23 -14.42 -16.38
C ARG A 236 18.80 -15.64 -17.23
N ASN A 237 17.50 -15.88 -17.33
CA ASN A 237 16.84 -17.00 -18.02
C ASN A 237 17.02 -18.37 -17.36
N GLN A 238 17.79 -18.53 -16.30
CA GLN A 238 17.78 -19.75 -15.51
C GLN A 238 16.47 -19.85 -14.70
N ILE A 239 16.13 -21.09 -14.28
CA ILE A 239 14.93 -21.31 -13.45
C ILE A 239 15.18 -20.71 -12.06
N ALA A 240 14.26 -19.91 -11.61
CA ALA A 240 14.33 -19.30 -10.28
C ALA A 240 14.22 -20.37 -9.18
N PRO A 241 15.07 -20.32 -8.15
CA PRO A 241 14.97 -21.26 -7.03
C PRO A 241 13.66 -21.09 -6.26
N LYS A 242 13.07 -22.19 -5.80
CA LYS A 242 11.80 -22.18 -5.05
C LYS A 242 11.82 -21.18 -3.91
N ASN A 243 12.84 -21.19 -3.07
CA ASN A 243 12.95 -20.29 -1.91
C ASN A 243 12.99 -18.80 -2.27
N TYR A 244 13.55 -18.45 -3.44
CA TYR A 244 13.54 -17.07 -3.94
C TYR A 244 12.14 -16.65 -4.39
N ILE A 245 11.43 -17.55 -5.10
CA ILE A 245 10.16 -17.21 -5.74
C ILE A 245 8.92 -17.53 -4.88
N THR A 246 9.11 -18.23 -3.73
CA THR A 246 8.01 -18.60 -2.81
C THR A 246 7.04 -17.43 -2.51
N PRO A 247 7.49 -16.20 -2.20
CA PRO A 247 6.56 -15.10 -1.97
C PRO A 247 5.70 -14.79 -3.20
N THR A 248 6.27 -14.86 -4.40
CA THR A 248 5.54 -14.67 -5.66
C THR A 248 4.54 -15.79 -5.91
N ILE A 249 4.92 -17.05 -5.65
CA ILE A 249 4.02 -18.19 -5.77
C ILE A 249 2.82 -18.04 -4.83
N LYS A 250 3.04 -17.67 -3.58
CA LYS A 250 1.97 -17.42 -2.61
C LYS A 250 0.99 -16.34 -3.14
N GLN A 251 1.50 -15.27 -3.73
CA GLN A 251 0.65 -14.26 -4.37
C GLN A 251 -0.14 -14.80 -5.57
N MET A 252 0.48 -15.63 -6.40
CA MET A 252 -0.20 -16.26 -7.55
C MET A 252 -1.32 -17.21 -7.11
N ILE A 253 -1.09 -18.02 -6.08
CA ILE A 253 -2.11 -18.91 -5.50
C ILE A 253 -3.29 -18.09 -4.96
N LEU A 254 -3.02 -17.05 -4.16
CA LEU A 254 -4.07 -16.15 -3.65
C LEU A 254 -4.85 -15.48 -4.78
N HIS A 255 -4.16 -15.02 -5.81
CA HIS A 255 -4.82 -14.42 -6.97
C HIS A 255 -5.74 -15.41 -7.69
N LYS A 256 -5.28 -16.65 -7.90
CA LYS A 256 -6.09 -17.73 -8.50
C LYS A 256 -7.33 -18.00 -7.64
N ARG A 257 -7.17 -18.20 -6.33
CA ARG A 257 -8.29 -18.40 -5.39
C ARG A 257 -9.29 -17.25 -5.44
N LYS A 258 -8.79 -16.00 -5.48
CA LYS A 258 -9.63 -14.80 -5.60
C LYS A 258 -10.49 -14.83 -6.87
N LEU A 259 -9.90 -15.17 -8.02
CA LEU A 259 -10.63 -15.25 -9.28
C LEU A 259 -11.67 -16.38 -9.29
N GLU A 260 -11.32 -17.52 -8.71
CA GLU A 260 -12.22 -18.67 -8.58
C GLU A 260 -13.42 -18.34 -7.68
N LEU A 261 -13.16 -17.71 -6.54
CA LEU A 261 -14.19 -17.24 -5.60
C LEU A 261 -15.16 -16.25 -6.27
N ILE A 262 -14.64 -15.28 -7.02
CA ILE A 262 -15.47 -14.31 -7.76
C ILE A 262 -16.38 -15.03 -8.75
N ARG A 263 -15.85 -15.99 -9.53
CA ARG A 263 -16.63 -16.77 -10.50
C ARG A 263 -17.74 -17.59 -9.83
N GLU A 264 -17.43 -18.19 -8.68
CA GLU A 264 -18.43 -18.97 -7.94
C GLU A 264 -19.54 -18.08 -7.38
N ILE A 265 -19.19 -16.91 -6.82
CA ILE A 265 -20.15 -15.90 -6.37
C ILE A 265 -21.07 -15.46 -7.53
N GLU A 266 -20.51 -15.13 -8.68
CA GLU A 266 -21.27 -14.71 -9.87
C GLU A 266 -22.22 -15.81 -10.33
N LYS A 267 -21.77 -17.06 -10.33
CA LYS A 267 -22.58 -18.25 -10.67
C LYS A 267 -23.73 -18.45 -9.69
N ILE A 268 -23.48 -18.31 -8.38
CA ILE A 268 -24.52 -18.42 -7.34
C ILE A 268 -25.56 -17.34 -7.54
N ILE A 269 -25.16 -16.07 -7.69
CA ILE A 269 -26.08 -14.94 -7.89
C ILE A 269 -26.96 -15.17 -9.14
N LEU A 270 -26.37 -15.64 -10.24
CA LEU A 270 -27.13 -15.90 -11.48
C LEU A 270 -28.12 -17.07 -11.32
N LYS A 271 -27.70 -18.14 -10.63
CA LYS A 271 -28.55 -19.29 -10.32
C LYS A 271 -29.74 -18.87 -9.46
N ASP A 272 -29.51 -18.13 -8.40
CA ASP A 272 -30.58 -17.65 -7.50
C ASP A 272 -31.53 -16.71 -8.22
N ALA A 273 -31.02 -15.79 -9.05
CA ALA A 273 -31.87 -14.92 -9.88
C ALA A 273 -32.73 -15.69 -10.86
N THR A 274 -32.23 -16.79 -11.43
CA THR A 274 -32.98 -17.67 -12.32
C THR A 274 -34.06 -18.44 -11.56
N GLN A 275 -33.76 -19.02 -10.41
CA GLN A 275 -34.70 -19.75 -9.58
C GLN A 275 -35.84 -18.86 -9.08
N ASN A 276 -35.51 -17.64 -8.64
CA ASN A 276 -36.47 -16.65 -8.17
C ASN A 276 -37.22 -15.92 -9.31
N LYS A 277 -37.01 -16.30 -10.57
CA LYS A 277 -37.59 -15.67 -11.77
C LYS A 277 -37.28 -14.17 -11.92
N SER A 278 -36.23 -13.68 -11.23
CA SER A 278 -35.74 -12.32 -11.36
C SER A 278 -34.90 -12.09 -12.63
N PHE A 279 -34.36 -13.17 -13.20
CA PHE A 279 -33.68 -13.19 -14.50
C PHE A 279 -34.52 -13.94 -15.52
N LYS A 280 -34.79 -13.31 -16.67
CA LYS A 280 -35.56 -13.89 -17.80
C LYS A 280 -34.85 -13.56 -19.11
N VAL A 281 -34.77 -14.55 -19.97
CA VAL A 281 -34.34 -14.39 -21.38
C VAL A 281 -35.59 -14.45 -22.25
N TYR A 282 -35.74 -13.54 -23.19
CA TYR A 282 -36.87 -13.43 -24.09
C TYR A 282 -36.42 -13.79 -25.52
#